data_78ff1dffb88a5fa8222d62f874dfe0a1
#
_entry.id   78ff1dffb88a5fa8222d62f874dfe0a1
#
_cell.length_a   1.000
_cell.length_b   1.000
_cell.length_c   1.000
_cell.angle_alpha   90.00
_cell.angle_beta   90.00
_cell.angle_gamma   90.00
#
_symmetry.space_group_name_H-M   'P 1'
#
loop_
_entity.id
_entity.type
_entity.pdbx_description
1 polymer ?
#
loop_
_entity_poly.entity_id
_entity_poly.type
_entity_poly.pdbx_seq_one_letter_code
_entity_poly.pdbx_strand_id
1 'polypeptide(L)' 'MPDFLVLTVIADDKPGIVEKLSSVIADHQGNWLESRMAQMAGKFAGILRISIDSEHKSKLVAALSSLDSSGLLVRVEN' A
#
# COMPACT_ATOMS: atom_id res chain seq x y z
N MET A 1 1.05 -20.32 -2.03
CA MET A 1 -0.26 -19.99 -1.42
C MET A 1 -0.37 -18.49 -1.27
N PRO A 2 -1.45 -17.89 -1.75
CA PRO A 2 -1.62 -16.46 -1.58
C PRO A 2 -2.02 -16.12 -0.15
N ASP A 3 -1.45 -15.03 0.33
CA ASP A 3 -1.85 -14.41 1.59
C ASP A 3 -2.67 -13.17 1.27
N PHE A 4 -3.58 -12.83 2.15
CA PHE A 4 -4.37 -11.61 2.05
C PHE A 4 -3.89 -10.64 3.13
N LEU A 5 -3.66 -9.41 2.71
CA LEU A 5 -3.21 -8.36 3.63
C LEU A 5 -4.17 -7.18 3.54
N VAL A 6 -4.39 -6.55 4.68
CA VAL A 6 -5.06 -5.25 4.73
C VAL A 6 -4.01 -4.21 5.08
N LEU A 7 -3.96 -3.17 4.28
CA LEU A 7 -3.04 -2.06 4.50
C LEU A 7 -3.84 -0.83 4.90
N THR A 8 -3.32 -0.08 5.86
CA THR A 8 -3.82 1.26 6.13
C THR A 8 -2.80 2.25 5.58
N VAL A 9 -3.28 3.28 4.92
CA VAL A 9 -2.44 4.23 4.20
C VAL A 9 -2.84 5.64 4.59
N ILE A 10 -1.85 6.47 4.85
CA ILE A 10 -2.07 7.91 5.02
C ILE A 10 -0.90 8.66 4.40
N ALA A 11 -1.21 9.72 3.67
CA ALA A 11 -0.20 10.49 2.96
C ALA A 11 -0.72 11.89 2.68
N ASP A 12 0.19 12.79 2.35
CA ASP A 12 -0.20 14.07 1.77
C ASP A 12 -0.79 13.81 0.38
N ASP A 13 -1.82 14.56 0.04
CA ASP A 13 -2.49 14.42 -1.24
C ASP A 13 -1.65 15.09 -2.33
N LYS A 14 -0.76 14.33 -2.92
CA LYS A 14 0.17 14.78 -3.96
C LYS A 14 -0.04 13.97 -5.23
N PRO A 15 0.21 14.57 -6.41
CA PRO A 15 0.17 13.80 -7.66
C PRO A 15 1.11 12.61 -7.62
N GLY A 16 0.65 11.48 -8.12
CA GLY A 16 1.46 10.28 -8.24
C GLY A 16 1.58 9.41 -7.00
N ILE A 17 0.94 9.79 -5.89
CA ILE A 17 1.08 9.03 -4.63
C ILE A 17 0.43 7.64 -4.75
N VAL A 18 -0.77 7.56 -5.34
CA VAL A 18 -1.45 6.29 -5.53
C VAL A 18 -0.71 5.42 -6.54
N GLU A 19 -0.17 6.05 -7.59
CA GLU A 19 0.61 5.34 -8.60
C GLU A 19 1.86 4.72 -8.00
N LYS A 20 2.52 5.44 -7.08
CA LYS A 20 3.68 4.93 -6.39
C LYS A 20 3.34 3.70 -5.56
N LEU A 21 2.24 3.76 -4.83
CA LEU A 21 1.77 2.64 -4.02
C LEU A 21 1.46 1.43 -4.91
N SER A 22 0.71 1.64 -5.99
CA SER A 22 0.34 0.54 -6.88
C SER A 22 1.55 -0.05 -7.60
N SER A 23 2.55 0.77 -7.93
CA SER A 23 3.78 0.28 -8.56
C SER A 23 4.55 -0.65 -7.61
N VAL A 24 4.66 -0.28 -6.35
CA VAL A 24 5.37 -1.12 -5.37
C VAL A 24 4.65 -2.46 -5.21
N ILE A 25 3.33 -2.43 -5.12
CA ILE A 25 2.55 -3.67 -4.99
C ILE A 25 2.74 -4.55 -6.23
N ALA A 26 2.64 -3.95 -7.42
CA ALA A 26 2.79 -4.70 -8.67
C ALA A 26 4.20 -5.24 -8.86
N ASP A 27 5.22 -4.48 -8.48
CA ASP A 27 6.62 -4.91 -8.60
C ASP A 27 6.91 -6.13 -7.75
N HIS A 28 6.14 -6.36 -6.71
CA HIS A 28 6.27 -7.53 -5.83
C HIS A 28 5.20 -8.58 -6.13
N GLN A 29 4.54 -8.45 -7.29
CA GLN A 29 3.54 -9.41 -7.76
C GLN A 29 2.31 -9.50 -6.86
N GLY A 30 2.01 -8.42 -6.18
CA GLY A 30 0.78 -8.32 -5.40
C GLY A 30 -0.40 -7.93 -6.29
N ASN A 31 -1.59 -8.33 -5.87
CA ASN A 31 -2.83 -7.96 -6.55
C ASN A 31 -3.63 -7.02 -5.68
N TRP A 32 -3.97 -5.86 -6.22
CA TRP A 32 -4.83 -4.88 -5.56
C TRP A 32 -6.28 -5.34 -5.77
N LEU A 33 -6.93 -5.74 -4.71
CA LEU A 33 -8.27 -6.32 -4.80
C LEU A 33 -9.38 -5.29 -4.61
N GLU A 34 -9.27 -4.49 -3.55
CA GLU A 34 -10.26 -3.44 -3.30
C GLU A 34 -9.65 -2.38 -2.38
N SER A 35 -10.23 -1.20 -2.41
CA SER A 35 -9.78 -0.11 -1.55
C SER A 35 -10.91 0.85 -1.25
N ARG A 36 -10.78 1.53 -0.13
CA ARG A 36 -11.64 2.63 0.28
C ARG A 36 -10.74 3.78 0.70
N MET A 37 -10.74 4.83 -0.08
CA MET A 37 -9.85 5.97 0.11
C MET A 37 -10.67 7.24 0.22
N ALA A 38 -10.16 8.20 0.99
CA ALA A 38 -10.79 9.50 1.14
C ALA A 38 -9.73 10.59 1.17
N GLN A 39 -10.10 11.76 0.74
CA GLN A 39 -9.27 12.97 0.78
C GLN A 39 -9.93 13.97 1.71
N MET A 40 -9.15 14.56 2.60
CA MET A 40 -9.67 15.54 3.55
C MET A 40 -8.52 16.42 4.04
N ALA A 41 -8.72 17.73 4.00
CA ALA A 41 -7.76 18.70 4.53
C ALA A 41 -6.34 18.52 3.96
N GLY A 42 -6.23 18.22 2.67
CA GLY A 42 -4.94 18.01 2.01
C GLY A 42 -4.30 16.67 2.32
N LYS A 43 -5.02 15.78 2.97
CA LYS A 43 -4.54 14.43 3.28
C LYS A 43 -5.35 13.40 2.49
N PHE A 44 -4.69 12.31 2.24
CA PHE A 44 -5.25 11.14 1.58
C PHE A 44 -5.10 9.97 2.54
N ALA A 45 -6.17 9.25 2.82
CA ALA A 45 -6.13 8.15 3.78
C ALA A 45 -7.12 7.07 3.39
N GLY A 46 -6.82 5.83 3.77
CA GLY A 46 -7.74 4.76 3.51
C GLY A 46 -7.23 3.39 3.86
N ILE A 47 -7.99 2.40 3.43
CA ILE A 47 -7.66 1.00 3.59
C ILE A 47 -7.64 0.33 2.22
N LEU A 48 -6.84 -0.72 2.12
CA LEU A 48 -6.56 -1.40 0.87
C LEU A 48 -6.37 -2.88 1.16
N ARG A 49 -7.05 -3.72 0.40
CA ARG A 49 -6.90 -5.18 0.51
C ARG A 49 -6.16 -5.70 -0.70
N ILE A 50 -5.12 -6.48 -0.45
CA ILE A 50 -4.33 -7.07 -1.52
C ILE A 50 -4.15 -8.57 -1.28
N SER A 51 -3.81 -9.29 -2.34
CA SER A 51 -3.32 -10.66 -2.23
C SER A 51 -1.89 -10.72 -2.73
N ILE A 52 -1.10 -11.60 -2.15
CA ILE A 52 0.30 -11.78 -2.52
C ILE A 52 0.73 -13.19 -2.15
N ASP A 53 1.62 -13.77 -2.95
CA ASP A 53 2.20 -15.05 -2.60
C ASP A 53 3.08 -14.91 -1.36
N SER A 54 3.00 -15.88 -0.47
CA SER A 54 3.73 -15.83 0.79
C SER A 54 5.25 -15.69 0.59
N GLU A 55 5.79 -16.18 -0.52
CA GLU A 55 7.22 -16.04 -0.81
C GLU A 55 7.63 -14.59 -1.12
N HIS A 56 6.69 -13.75 -1.52
CA HIS A 56 6.98 -12.33 -1.82
C HIS A 56 6.54 -11.38 -0.71
N LYS A 57 5.87 -11.90 0.30
CA LYS A 57 5.25 -11.08 1.33
C LYS A 57 6.24 -10.23 2.10
N SER A 58 7.33 -10.83 2.57
CA SER A 58 8.29 -10.09 3.40
C SER A 58 9.00 -8.98 2.62
N LYS A 59 9.29 -9.21 1.34
CA LYS A 59 9.88 -8.19 0.49
C LYS A 59 8.91 -7.05 0.22
N LEU A 60 7.64 -7.36 0.02
CA LEU A 60 6.63 -6.33 -0.17
C LEU A 60 6.46 -5.49 1.10
N VAL A 61 6.38 -6.12 2.26
CA VAL A 61 6.23 -5.41 3.53
C VAL A 61 7.42 -4.46 3.74
N ALA A 62 8.64 -4.93 3.46
CA ALA A 62 9.83 -4.09 3.59
C ALA A 62 9.79 -2.91 2.62
N ALA A 63 9.37 -3.14 1.39
CA ALA A 63 9.26 -2.08 0.38
C ALA A 63 8.21 -1.05 0.77
N LEU A 64 7.08 -1.49 1.31
CA LEU A 64 6.03 -0.58 1.78
C LEU A 64 6.52 0.27 2.95
N SER A 65 7.27 -0.31 3.87
CA SER A 65 7.84 0.44 4.98
C SER A 65 8.80 1.54 4.51
N SER A 66 9.53 1.29 3.43
CA SER A 66 10.48 2.27 2.90
C SER A 66 9.80 3.47 2.24
N LEU A 67 8.51 3.39 1.96
CA LEU A 67 7.76 4.51 1.40
C LEU A 67 7.55 5.64 2.39
N ASP A 68 7.79 5.40 3.67
CA ASP A 68 7.72 6.41 4.71
C ASP A 68 8.55 7.65 4.36
N SER A 69 9.73 7.45 3.80
CA SER A 69 10.62 8.56 3.41
C SER A 69 10.03 9.41 2.28
N SER A 70 9.03 8.91 1.58
CA SER A 70 8.34 9.64 0.52
C SER A 70 7.08 10.34 1.02
N GLY A 71 6.80 10.27 2.32
CA GLY A 71 5.59 10.86 2.89
C GLY A 71 4.37 9.97 2.80
N LEU A 72 4.54 8.71 2.42
CA LEU A 72 3.45 7.75 2.30
C LEU A 72 3.59 6.74 3.43
N LEU A 73 2.76 6.86 4.43
CA LEU A 73 2.76 5.95 5.57
C LEU A 73 1.85 4.78 5.28
N VAL A 74 2.40 3.58 5.33
CA VAL A 74 1.66 2.35 5.09
C VAL A 74 1.84 1.44 6.29
N ARG A 75 0.73 0.98 6.83
CA ARG A 75 0.74 0.03 7.92
C ARG A 75 0.10 -1.26 7.45
N VAL A 76 0.76 -2.37 7.68
CA VAL A 76 0.26 -3.69 7.30
C VAL A 76 -0.51 -4.29 8.46
N GLU A 77 -1.77 -4.64 8.21
CA GLU A 77 -2.61 -5.34 9.16
C GLU A 77 -2.81 -6.76 8.68
N ASN A 78 -2.77 -7.70 9.57
CA ASN A 78 -3.01 -9.11 9.23
C ASN A 78 -4.43 -9.52 9.49
#